data_e8ba35c41ce198f2ecf9943a376a5a8e
#
_entry.id   e8ba35c41ce198f2ecf9943a376a5a8e
#
_cell.length_a   1.000
_cell.length_b   1.000
_cell.length_c   1.000
_cell.angle_alpha   90.00
_cell.angle_beta   90.00
_cell.angle_gamma   90.00
#
_symmetry.space_group_name_H-M   'P 1'
#
loop_
_entity.id
_entity.type
_entity.pdbx_description
1 polymer ?
#
loop_
_entity_poly.entity_id
_entity_poly.type
_entity_poly.pdbx_seq_one_letter_code
_entity_poly.pdbx_strand_id
1 'polypeptide(L)'
;MFKDISIKEFDPVLAEAMAAESVRQENHIELIASENYCSQAVMEAQGTDLTNKYAEGYPGKRYYGGCEHVDVVEQLAIDRAKELFGAEYVNVQPHSGSQANSAVFLALLDANDTVLGMSLDAGGHLTHGAHINFSGLNYNAVQYGLVEETGLIDYDQVDALAREHKPKMIIAGFSAYSQVVDWQRFRDIADEIGAYLLVDMAHVAGLVAGGVYPNPVPFADVVTTTTHKTLRGPRSGMILARDEKLAKKLNSAVFPGNQGGPLMHVIAAKAVCFKEALEDNFKTYQQQVVKNAKAMAKVIQDRGYEIISGGTENHLMLISLVKQEMTGKEADKWLGDAHITVNKNAVPNDPKSPFVTSGIRIGTPAITTRGFNEAQAGELAGWICDVLDSRGDEKVAAEVRGKVEAICKDLPVYAKNQ
;
A
#
# COMPACT_ATOMS: atom_id res chain seq x y z
N MET A 1 15.02 -1.31 38.92
CA MET A 1 15.88 -1.55 37.73
C MET A 1 15.21 -2.63 36.92
N PHE A 2 14.99 -2.40 35.65
CA PHE A 2 14.39 -3.40 34.76
C PHE A 2 15.36 -4.58 34.60
N LYS A 3 14.80 -5.80 34.62
CA LYS A 3 15.57 -7.02 34.38
C LYS A 3 15.61 -7.29 32.87
N ASP A 4 16.70 -7.88 32.42
CA ASP A 4 16.80 -8.42 31.06
C ASP A 4 16.09 -9.79 31.04
N ILE A 5 14.77 -9.74 30.84
CA ILE A 5 13.91 -10.93 30.77
C ILE A 5 13.12 -10.90 29.46
N SER A 6 12.78 -12.09 28.95
CA SER A 6 11.98 -12.21 27.73
C SER A 6 10.57 -11.68 27.89
N ILE A 7 9.91 -11.28 26.80
CA ILE A 7 8.48 -10.90 26.82
C ILE A 7 7.63 -12.02 27.42
N LYS A 8 7.95 -13.28 27.10
CA LYS A 8 7.24 -14.45 27.60
C LYS A 8 7.27 -14.57 29.12
N GLU A 9 8.37 -14.18 29.76
CA GLU A 9 8.52 -14.20 31.21
C GLU A 9 7.93 -12.95 31.87
N PHE A 10 7.99 -11.80 31.19
CA PHE A 10 7.54 -10.53 31.73
C PHE A 10 6.04 -10.29 31.54
N ASP A 11 5.53 -10.59 30.34
CA ASP A 11 4.14 -10.42 29.95
C ASP A 11 3.66 -11.63 29.12
N PRO A 12 3.30 -12.74 29.77
CA PRO A 12 2.89 -13.95 29.08
C PRO A 12 1.62 -13.78 28.25
N VAL A 13 0.71 -12.88 28.63
CA VAL A 13 -0.54 -12.60 27.88
C VAL A 13 -0.22 -11.95 26.54
N LEU A 14 0.67 -10.95 26.53
CA LEU A 14 1.14 -10.33 25.29
C LEU A 14 1.91 -11.33 24.42
N ALA A 15 2.77 -12.13 25.01
CA ALA A 15 3.54 -13.15 24.30
C ALA A 15 2.63 -14.20 23.63
N GLU A 16 1.57 -14.62 24.30
CA GLU A 16 0.56 -15.55 23.74
C GLU A 16 -0.18 -14.93 22.57
N ALA A 17 -0.62 -13.66 22.67
CA ALA A 17 -1.29 -12.94 21.60
C ALA A 17 -0.38 -12.79 20.36
N MET A 18 0.90 -12.44 20.56
CA MET A 18 1.90 -12.35 19.47
C MET A 18 2.13 -13.71 18.81
N ALA A 19 2.22 -14.80 19.58
CA ALA A 19 2.38 -16.13 19.06
C ALA A 19 1.14 -16.59 18.28
N ALA A 20 -0.05 -16.27 18.76
CA ALA A 20 -1.31 -16.60 18.07
C ALA A 20 -1.42 -15.89 16.71
N GLU A 21 -0.99 -14.61 16.61
CA GLU A 21 -0.95 -13.89 15.32
C GLU A 21 0.09 -14.53 14.36
N SER A 22 1.25 -14.96 14.84
CA SER A 22 2.24 -15.66 14.02
C SER A 22 1.65 -16.98 13.47
N VAL A 23 0.91 -17.73 14.29
CA VAL A 23 0.23 -18.95 13.87
C VAL A 23 -0.87 -18.65 12.84
N ARG A 24 -1.64 -17.57 13.03
CA ARG A 24 -2.63 -17.15 12.05
C ARG A 24 -1.98 -16.85 10.69
N GLN A 25 -0.91 -16.06 10.68
CA GLN A 25 -0.20 -15.72 9.44
C GLN A 25 0.38 -16.94 8.73
N GLU A 26 0.83 -17.96 9.47
CA GLU A 26 1.28 -19.22 8.88
C GLU A 26 0.15 -20.06 8.27
N ASN A 27 -1.00 -20.08 8.90
CA ASN A 27 -2.09 -21.01 8.54
C ASN A 27 -3.15 -20.40 7.63
N HIS A 28 -3.15 -19.07 7.43
CA HIS A 28 -4.10 -18.37 6.57
C HIS A 28 -3.45 -17.88 5.29
N ILE A 29 -4.23 -17.80 4.23
CA ILE A 29 -3.85 -17.11 3.01
C ILE A 29 -4.19 -15.62 3.15
N GLU A 30 -3.18 -14.75 3.01
CA GLU A 30 -3.35 -13.31 3.07
C GLU A 30 -3.53 -12.73 1.66
N LEU A 31 -4.69 -12.12 1.41
CA LEU A 31 -5.03 -11.47 0.14
C LEU A 31 -5.40 -9.99 0.29
N ILE A 32 -5.27 -9.41 1.48
CA ILE A 32 -5.39 -7.96 1.61
C ILE A 32 -4.30 -7.29 0.77
N ALA A 33 -4.71 -6.55 -0.28
CA ALA A 33 -3.79 -6.02 -1.30
C ALA A 33 -2.71 -5.05 -0.76
N SER A 34 -2.91 -4.53 0.45
CA SER A 34 -1.98 -3.64 1.15
C SER A 34 -1.11 -4.35 2.19
N GLU A 35 -1.18 -5.68 2.29
CA GLU A 35 -0.36 -6.49 3.18
C GLU A 35 0.70 -7.29 2.44
N ASN A 36 1.79 -7.57 3.14
CA ASN A 36 2.90 -8.38 2.65
C ASN A 36 3.73 -8.88 3.85
N TYR A 37 4.59 -9.86 3.61
CA TYR A 37 5.51 -10.38 4.60
C TYR A 37 6.91 -9.83 4.32
N CYS A 38 7.43 -8.99 5.21
CA CYS A 38 8.80 -8.50 5.11
C CYS A 38 9.81 -9.59 5.50
N SER A 39 11.07 -9.38 5.12
CA SER A 39 12.14 -10.32 5.43
C SER A 39 12.51 -10.34 6.92
N GLN A 40 13.18 -11.41 7.35
CA GLN A 40 13.76 -11.50 8.68
C GLN A 40 14.70 -10.32 8.97
N ALA A 41 15.53 -9.91 8.00
CA ALA A 41 16.46 -8.79 8.17
C ALA A 41 15.73 -7.44 8.39
N VAL A 42 14.58 -7.21 7.75
CA VAL A 42 13.73 -6.05 8.00
C VAL A 42 13.19 -6.07 9.44
N MET A 43 12.75 -7.23 9.93
CA MET A 43 12.25 -7.38 11.31
C MET A 43 13.37 -7.21 12.34
N GLU A 44 14.55 -7.77 12.09
CA GLU A 44 15.74 -7.61 12.94
C GLU A 44 16.15 -6.14 13.06
N ALA A 45 16.16 -5.38 11.96
CA ALA A 45 16.50 -3.97 11.99
C ALA A 45 15.53 -3.15 12.86
N GLN A 46 14.25 -3.50 12.89
CA GLN A 46 13.24 -2.84 13.73
C GLN A 46 13.40 -3.18 15.22
N GLY A 47 13.94 -4.34 15.55
CA GLY A 47 14.16 -4.80 16.93
C GLY A 47 15.49 -4.37 17.56
N THR A 48 16.21 -3.41 16.96
CA THR A 48 17.51 -2.95 17.43
C THR A 48 17.43 -1.85 18.48
N ASP A 49 18.58 -1.59 19.15
CA ASP A 49 18.79 -0.48 20.09
C ASP A 49 18.73 0.92 19.45
N LEU A 50 18.66 1.01 18.12
CA LEU A 50 18.34 2.25 17.41
C LEU A 50 16.99 2.86 17.84
N THR A 51 16.09 2.05 18.42
CA THR A 51 14.83 2.52 19.03
C THR A 51 15.06 3.52 20.17
N ASN A 52 16.23 3.51 20.81
CA ASN A 52 16.56 4.39 21.92
C ASN A 52 17.11 5.75 21.48
N LYS A 53 17.46 5.92 20.17
CA LYS A 53 18.15 7.13 19.69
C LYS A 53 17.22 8.21 19.23
N TYR A 54 17.33 9.39 19.86
CA TYR A 54 16.65 10.62 19.46
C TYR A 54 17.49 11.40 18.43
N ALA A 55 16.96 11.64 17.23
CA ALA A 55 17.71 12.18 16.10
C ALA A 55 16.94 13.26 15.31
N GLU A 56 16.31 14.22 16.01
CA GLU A 56 15.65 15.36 15.33
C GLU A 56 16.60 16.12 14.41
N GLY A 57 16.09 16.58 13.30
CA GLY A 57 16.86 17.16 12.19
C GLY A 57 17.15 16.13 11.10
N TYR A 58 18.23 16.32 10.37
CA TYR A 58 18.60 15.52 9.19
C TYR A 58 20.08 15.12 9.27
N PRO A 59 20.56 14.13 8.48
CA PRO A 59 21.98 13.76 8.47
C PRO A 59 22.92 14.98 8.36
N GLY A 60 23.89 15.06 9.24
CA GLY A 60 24.82 16.17 9.35
C GLY A 60 24.26 17.47 9.92
N LYS A 61 22.95 17.54 10.22
CA LYS A 61 22.24 18.73 10.75
C LYS A 61 21.24 18.32 11.84
N ARG A 62 21.72 17.63 12.86
CA ARG A 62 20.90 17.18 14.00
C ARG A 62 20.85 18.23 15.10
N TYR A 63 19.76 18.21 15.84
CA TYR A 63 19.61 19.03 17.05
C TYR A 63 20.23 18.39 18.29
N TYR A 64 20.59 17.11 18.24
CA TYR A 64 21.14 16.32 19.34
C TYR A 64 22.51 15.72 18.98
N GLY A 65 23.37 15.52 20.00
CA GLY A 65 24.66 14.84 19.85
C GLY A 65 24.51 13.31 19.71
N GLY A 66 25.62 12.65 19.38
CA GLY A 66 25.70 11.18 19.27
C GLY A 66 24.92 10.62 18.07
N CYS A 67 24.86 11.36 16.96
CA CYS A 67 24.11 10.97 15.77
C CYS A 67 25.01 10.48 14.61
N GLU A 68 26.30 10.37 14.82
CA GLU A 68 27.26 10.01 13.77
C GLU A 68 26.95 8.67 13.09
N HIS A 69 26.44 7.68 13.84
CA HIS A 69 26.09 6.36 13.30
C HIS A 69 24.68 6.33 12.70
N VAL A 70 23.71 6.99 13.33
CA VAL A 70 22.34 7.06 12.76
C VAL A 70 22.28 7.95 11.52
N ASP A 71 23.20 8.89 11.36
CA ASP A 71 23.36 9.65 10.11
C ASP A 71 23.73 8.72 8.94
N VAL A 72 24.62 7.76 9.17
CA VAL A 72 24.95 6.73 8.17
C VAL A 72 23.73 5.87 7.83
N VAL A 73 22.94 5.46 8.83
CA VAL A 73 21.73 4.65 8.62
C VAL A 73 20.71 5.40 7.77
N GLU A 74 20.41 6.66 8.10
CA GLU A 74 19.45 7.44 7.34
C GLU A 74 19.98 7.77 5.94
N GLN A 75 21.26 8.11 5.80
CA GLN A 75 21.85 8.39 4.50
C GLN A 75 21.79 7.17 3.58
N LEU A 76 22.07 5.95 4.08
CA LEU A 76 21.94 4.72 3.31
C LEU A 76 20.52 4.50 2.81
N ALA A 77 19.50 4.78 3.64
CA ALA A 77 18.11 4.68 3.22
C ALA A 77 17.78 5.70 2.12
N ILE A 78 18.25 6.94 2.26
CA ILE A 78 18.07 8.00 1.26
C ILE A 78 18.73 7.62 -0.07
N ASP A 79 19.99 7.22 -0.05
CA ASP A 79 20.78 6.92 -1.25
C ASP A 79 20.17 5.75 -2.02
N ARG A 80 19.81 4.66 -1.32
CA ARG A 80 19.16 3.50 -1.92
C ARG A 80 17.80 3.83 -2.51
N ALA A 81 17.01 4.66 -1.85
CA ALA A 81 15.70 5.08 -2.40
C ALA A 81 15.88 5.99 -3.63
N LYS A 82 16.89 6.88 -3.65
CA LYS A 82 17.24 7.67 -4.84
C LYS A 82 17.59 6.77 -6.02
N GLU A 83 18.45 5.78 -5.80
CA GLU A 83 18.83 4.80 -6.82
C GLU A 83 17.63 3.99 -7.32
N LEU A 84 16.80 3.48 -6.39
CA LEU A 84 15.69 2.61 -6.68
C LEU A 84 14.60 3.26 -7.55
N PHE A 85 14.32 4.54 -7.32
CA PHE A 85 13.23 5.27 -7.99
C PHE A 85 13.70 6.32 -8.99
N GLY A 86 14.99 6.58 -9.10
CA GLY A 86 15.54 7.63 -9.96
C GLY A 86 15.16 9.04 -9.49
N ALA A 87 15.04 9.26 -8.18
CA ALA A 87 14.69 10.55 -7.57
C ALA A 87 15.94 11.31 -7.14
N GLU A 88 15.95 12.65 -7.31
CA GLU A 88 17.04 13.49 -6.81
C GLU A 88 16.84 13.84 -5.32
N TYR A 89 15.58 13.98 -4.90
CA TYR A 89 15.22 14.24 -3.50
C TYR A 89 14.46 13.07 -2.89
N VAL A 90 14.83 12.70 -1.66
CA VAL A 90 14.16 11.69 -0.85
C VAL A 90 14.14 12.11 0.62
N ASN A 91 12.99 11.96 1.28
CA ASN A 91 12.85 12.05 2.73
C ASN A 91 12.26 10.75 3.26
N VAL A 92 13.03 10.04 4.09
CA VAL A 92 12.68 8.72 4.66
C VAL A 92 12.09 8.80 6.06
N GLN A 93 11.89 10.01 6.60
CA GLN A 93 11.39 10.19 7.98
C GLN A 93 9.88 10.05 8.17
N PRO A 94 8.97 10.20 7.18
CA PRO A 94 7.54 10.01 7.42
C PRO A 94 7.24 8.66 8.09
N HIS A 95 6.45 8.71 9.18
CA HIS A 95 6.11 7.52 9.96
C HIS A 95 5.07 6.65 9.25
N SER A 96 4.31 7.21 8.33
CA SER A 96 3.29 6.52 7.52
C SER A 96 3.07 7.23 6.19
N GLY A 97 2.36 6.56 5.25
CA GLY A 97 1.91 7.21 4.01
C GLY A 97 1.00 8.41 4.26
N SER A 98 0.11 8.32 5.25
CA SER A 98 -0.78 9.43 5.62
C SER A 98 0.01 10.65 6.13
N GLN A 99 1.08 10.44 6.90
CA GLN A 99 1.95 11.54 7.35
C GLN A 99 2.83 12.08 6.22
N ALA A 100 3.26 11.24 5.27
CA ALA A 100 3.92 11.71 4.06
C ALA A 100 3.01 12.65 3.26
N ASN A 101 1.75 12.24 3.00
CA ASN A 101 0.76 13.07 2.32
C ASN A 101 0.48 14.36 3.11
N SER A 102 0.25 14.27 4.42
CA SER A 102 0.03 15.44 5.28
C SER A 102 1.19 16.43 5.24
N ALA A 103 2.43 15.96 5.22
CA ALA A 103 3.60 16.82 5.11
C ALA A 103 3.68 17.52 3.74
N VAL A 104 3.31 16.82 2.64
CA VAL A 104 3.24 17.44 1.31
C VAL A 104 2.18 18.53 1.25
N PHE A 105 0.99 18.27 1.80
CA PHE A 105 -0.07 19.28 1.90
C PHE A 105 0.41 20.50 2.69
N LEU A 106 1.00 20.30 3.86
CA LEU A 106 1.55 21.37 4.70
C LEU A 106 2.67 22.16 3.99
N ALA A 107 3.47 21.51 3.15
CA ALA A 107 4.57 22.14 2.43
C ALA A 107 4.11 23.04 1.27
N LEU A 108 3.01 22.68 0.60
CA LEU A 108 2.66 23.22 -0.72
C LEU A 108 1.32 23.96 -0.76
N LEU A 109 0.47 23.82 0.27
CA LEU A 109 -0.88 24.36 0.31
C LEU A 109 -1.09 25.24 1.54
N ASP A 110 -1.99 26.20 1.40
CA ASP A 110 -2.59 26.93 2.51
C ASP A 110 -3.91 26.29 2.91
N ALA A 111 -4.39 26.53 4.14
CA ALA A 111 -5.68 26.02 4.59
C ALA A 111 -6.81 26.50 3.65
N ASN A 112 -7.75 25.61 3.37
CA ASN A 112 -8.86 25.77 2.43
C ASN A 112 -8.46 25.88 0.94
N ASP A 113 -7.20 25.68 0.57
CA ASP A 113 -6.86 25.52 -0.84
C ASP A 113 -7.63 24.35 -1.46
N THR A 114 -7.95 24.47 -2.74
CA THR A 114 -8.66 23.41 -3.47
C THR A 114 -7.67 22.32 -3.88
N VAL A 115 -8.07 21.08 -3.67
CA VAL A 115 -7.37 19.88 -4.13
C VAL A 115 -8.30 19.01 -4.95
N LEU A 116 -7.78 18.31 -5.94
CA LEU A 116 -8.53 17.37 -6.78
C LEU A 116 -7.93 15.96 -6.62
N GLY A 117 -8.72 15.00 -6.13
CA GLY A 117 -8.26 13.63 -5.87
C GLY A 117 -9.31 12.58 -6.24
N MET A 118 -8.90 11.32 -6.35
CA MET A 118 -9.82 10.21 -6.60
C MET A 118 -10.73 9.97 -5.39
N SER A 119 -12.04 9.80 -5.63
CA SER A 119 -12.99 9.48 -4.58
C SER A 119 -12.78 8.09 -3.98
N LEU A 120 -13.23 7.88 -2.73
CA LEU A 120 -13.07 6.59 -2.03
C LEU A 120 -13.77 5.44 -2.75
N ASP A 121 -14.97 5.67 -3.27
CA ASP A 121 -15.77 4.68 -3.99
C ASP A 121 -15.21 4.36 -5.38
N ALA A 122 -14.46 5.29 -5.98
CA ALA A 122 -13.68 5.03 -7.19
C ALA A 122 -12.33 4.34 -6.93
N GLY A 123 -11.98 4.11 -5.67
CA GLY A 123 -10.73 3.44 -5.30
C GLY A 123 -9.63 4.38 -4.79
N GLY A 124 -9.93 5.65 -4.49
CA GLY A 124 -8.98 6.58 -3.87
C GLY A 124 -8.60 6.20 -2.43
N HIS A 125 -7.64 6.93 -1.87
CA HIS A 125 -7.25 6.78 -0.47
C HIS A 125 -7.91 7.87 0.40
N LEU A 126 -8.05 7.61 1.70
CA LEU A 126 -8.58 8.59 2.66
C LEU A 126 -7.91 9.96 2.54
N THR A 127 -6.58 9.98 2.37
CA THR A 127 -5.79 11.21 2.26
C THR A 127 -5.88 11.91 0.89
N HIS A 128 -6.72 11.44 -0.02
CA HIS A 128 -6.97 12.07 -1.33
C HIS A 128 -8.19 13.00 -1.32
N GLY A 129 -8.58 13.51 -0.14
CA GLY A 129 -9.68 14.46 -0.01
C GLY A 129 -10.95 13.89 0.61
N ALA A 130 -10.91 12.71 1.24
CA ALA A 130 -12.10 12.18 1.92
C ALA A 130 -12.52 13.11 3.07
N HIS A 131 -13.81 13.42 3.14
CA HIS A 131 -14.39 14.41 4.06
C HIS A 131 -14.16 14.13 5.55
N ILE A 132 -13.90 12.88 5.92
CA ILE A 132 -13.59 12.45 7.30
C ILE A 132 -12.10 12.51 7.64
N ASN A 133 -11.25 12.79 6.66
CA ASN A 133 -9.80 12.81 6.79
C ASN A 133 -9.27 14.26 6.80
N PHE A 134 -8.05 14.47 7.33
CA PHE A 134 -7.43 15.81 7.36
C PHE A 134 -7.48 16.50 5.98
N SER A 135 -7.36 15.74 4.90
CA SER A 135 -7.34 16.23 3.52
C SER A 135 -8.69 16.79 3.05
N GLY A 136 -9.81 16.30 3.61
CA GLY A 136 -11.15 16.83 3.35
C GLY A 136 -11.66 17.77 4.45
N LEU A 137 -11.05 17.71 5.67
CA LEU A 137 -11.43 18.59 6.79
C LEU A 137 -10.79 19.98 6.70
N ASN A 138 -9.56 20.07 6.19
CA ASN A 138 -8.78 21.30 6.18
C ASN A 138 -8.63 21.95 4.79
N TYR A 139 -9.08 21.25 3.74
CA TYR A 139 -8.93 21.66 2.35
C TYR A 139 -10.27 21.54 1.60
N ASN A 140 -10.45 22.33 0.54
CA ASN A 140 -11.60 22.20 -0.32
C ASN A 140 -11.38 21.05 -1.32
N ALA A 141 -11.83 19.86 -0.96
CA ALA A 141 -11.60 18.66 -1.73
C ALA A 141 -12.66 18.46 -2.82
N VAL A 142 -12.24 18.47 -4.06
CA VAL A 142 -13.00 18.05 -5.25
C VAL A 142 -12.57 16.63 -5.60
N GLN A 143 -13.49 15.78 -6.03
CA GLN A 143 -13.20 14.38 -6.29
C GLN A 143 -13.58 13.97 -7.70
N TYR A 144 -12.69 13.19 -8.36
CA TYR A 144 -12.97 12.56 -9.64
C TYR A 144 -13.24 11.05 -9.46
N GLY A 145 -13.87 10.47 -10.46
CA GLY A 145 -14.31 9.08 -10.45
C GLY A 145 -13.74 8.26 -11.60
N LEU A 146 -14.49 7.22 -11.93
CA LEU A 146 -14.23 6.30 -13.02
C LEU A 146 -15.35 6.44 -14.07
N VAL A 147 -15.03 6.13 -15.32
CA VAL A 147 -16.03 5.94 -16.39
C VAL A 147 -16.90 4.74 -16.02
N GLU A 148 -18.21 4.94 -15.93
CA GLU A 148 -19.15 3.94 -15.40
C GLU A 148 -19.11 2.62 -16.20
N GLU A 149 -19.04 2.73 -17.53
CA GLU A 149 -19.09 1.57 -18.43
C GLU A 149 -17.82 0.73 -18.43
N THR A 150 -16.67 1.37 -18.14
CA THR A 150 -15.37 0.71 -18.27
C THR A 150 -14.65 0.47 -16.94
N GLY A 151 -15.03 1.23 -15.90
CA GLY A 151 -14.31 1.24 -14.63
C GLY A 151 -12.89 1.82 -14.72
N LEU A 152 -12.56 2.54 -15.79
CA LEU A 152 -11.27 3.21 -15.98
C LEU A 152 -11.35 4.65 -15.43
N ILE A 153 -10.19 5.21 -15.05
CA ILE A 153 -10.11 6.62 -14.62
C ILE A 153 -10.70 7.52 -15.70
N ASP A 154 -11.64 8.37 -15.30
CA ASP A 154 -12.26 9.36 -16.18
C ASP A 154 -11.36 10.60 -16.28
N TYR A 155 -10.38 10.54 -17.18
CA TYR A 155 -9.46 11.65 -17.40
C TYR A 155 -10.13 12.91 -17.97
N ASP A 156 -11.24 12.76 -18.70
CA ASP A 156 -11.98 13.90 -19.23
C ASP A 156 -12.73 14.61 -18.09
N GLN A 157 -13.25 13.86 -17.12
CA GLN A 157 -13.76 14.41 -15.87
C GLN A 157 -12.65 15.11 -15.06
N VAL A 158 -11.46 14.51 -14.95
CA VAL A 158 -10.32 15.13 -14.27
C VAL A 158 -9.98 16.47 -14.90
N ASP A 159 -9.91 16.56 -16.23
CA ASP A 159 -9.61 17.80 -16.95
C ASP A 159 -10.72 18.85 -16.75
N ALA A 160 -11.99 18.45 -16.89
CA ALA A 160 -13.13 19.35 -16.69
C ALA A 160 -13.16 19.93 -15.27
N LEU A 161 -13.01 19.10 -14.24
CA LEU A 161 -12.98 19.53 -12.84
C LEU A 161 -11.76 20.40 -12.53
N ALA A 162 -10.59 20.10 -13.13
CA ALA A 162 -9.38 20.90 -12.98
C ALA A 162 -9.57 22.32 -13.55
N ARG A 163 -10.18 22.46 -14.72
CA ARG A 163 -10.48 23.76 -15.33
C ARG A 163 -11.54 24.56 -14.56
N GLU A 164 -12.58 23.87 -14.06
CA GLU A 164 -13.67 24.49 -13.30
C GLU A 164 -13.21 24.98 -11.93
N HIS A 165 -12.58 24.10 -11.15
CA HIS A 165 -12.25 24.36 -9.75
C HIS A 165 -10.84 24.92 -9.52
N LYS A 166 -9.97 24.86 -10.53
CA LYS A 166 -8.57 25.34 -10.49
C LYS A 166 -7.84 24.93 -9.20
N PRO A 167 -7.76 23.62 -8.89
CA PRO A 167 -7.10 23.15 -7.69
C PRO A 167 -5.63 23.56 -7.69
N LYS A 168 -5.08 23.84 -6.52
CA LYS A 168 -3.64 24.05 -6.36
C LYS A 168 -2.83 22.75 -6.43
N MET A 169 -3.49 21.62 -6.18
CA MET A 169 -2.87 20.29 -6.24
C MET A 169 -3.82 19.28 -6.83
N ILE A 170 -3.34 18.50 -7.79
CA ILE A 170 -3.98 17.30 -8.28
C ILE A 170 -3.28 16.11 -7.63
N ILE A 171 -4.07 15.17 -7.09
CA ILE A 171 -3.58 13.96 -6.42
C ILE A 171 -3.93 12.77 -7.30
N ALA A 172 -2.91 12.14 -7.87
CA ALA A 172 -3.04 10.89 -8.61
C ALA A 172 -2.56 9.72 -7.75
N GLY A 173 -3.15 8.55 -7.94
CA GLY A 173 -2.87 7.36 -7.14
C GLY A 173 -4.14 6.73 -6.60
N PHE A 174 -4.02 5.52 -6.04
CA PHE A 174 -5.19 4.72 -5.70
C PHE A 174 -4.91 3.72 -4.57
N SER A 175 -6.00 3.18 -4.03
CA SER A 175 -6.01 2.04 -3.11
C SER A 175 -6.70 0.80 -3.70
N ALA A 176 -7.58 0.96 -4.69
CA ALA A 176 -8.40 -0.12 -5.23
C ALA A 176 -8.63 -0.03 -6.75
N TYR A 177 -7.66 0.48 -7.49
CA TYR A 177 -7.70 0.54 -8.95
C TYR A 177 -6.77 -0.49 -9.56
N SER A 178 -7.25 -1.30 -10.50
CA SER A 178 -6.53 -2.48 -10.99
C SER A 178 -5.80 -2.28 -12.32
N GLN A 179 -5.88 -1.10 -12.93
CA GLN A 179 -5.24 -0.82 -14.21
C GLN A 179 -4.00 0.07 -14.09
N VAL A 180 -3.33 0.31 -15.20
CA VAL A 180 -2.20 1.24 -15.27
C VAL A 180 -2.72 2.68 -15.28
N VAL A 181 -2.08 3.55 -14.50
CA VAL A 181 -2.36 5.00 -14.50
C VAL A 181 -1.46 5.70 -15.51
N ASP A 182 -2.04 6.56 -16.31
CA ASP A 182 -1.31 7.45 -17.23
C ASP A 182 -0.85 8.71 -16.47
N TRP A 183 0.40 8.67 -15.97
CA TRP A 183 0.99 9.80 -15.24
C TRP A 183 1.20 11.03 -16.11
N GLN A 184 1.49 10.84 -17.41
CA GLN A 184 1.68 11.95 -18.35
C GLN A 184 0.38 12.76 -18.50
N ARG A 185 -0.77 12.08 -18.62
CA ARG A 185 -2.05 12.78 -18.76
C ARG A 185 -2.40 13.60 -17.52
N PHE A 186 -2.10 13.09 -16.31
CA PHE A 186 -2.23 13.90 -15.09
C PHE A 186 -1.28 15.10 -15.08
N ARG A 187 -0.03 14.93 -15.55
CA ARG A 187 0.95 16.03 -15.66
C ARG A 187 0.45 17.11 -16.60
N ASP A 188 -0.03 16.73 -17.79
CA ASP A 188 -0.52 17.68 -18.80
C ASP A 188 -1.68 18.50 -18.24
N ILE A 189 -2.66 17.87 -17.59
CA ILE A 189 -3.80 18.56 -16.94
C ILE A 189 -3.30 19.52 -15.83
N ALA A 190 -2.36 19.09 -15.00
CA ALA A 190 -1.83 19.91 -13.93
C ALA A 190 -1.05 21.12 -14.48
N ASP A 191 -0.27 20.95 -15.55
CA ASP A 191 0.48 22.03 -16.20
C ASP A 191 -0.44 23.11 -16.81
N GLU A 192 -1.56 22.70 -17.42
CA GLU A 192 -2.50 23.65 -18.02
C GLU A 192 -3.09 24.66 -17.03
N ILE A 193 -3.26 24.24 -15.76
CA ILE A 193 -3.86 25.09 -14.71
C ILE A 193 -2.81 25.62 -13.72
N GLY A 194 -1.54 25.21 -13.86
CA GLY A 194 -0.46 25.58 -12.96
C GLY A 194 -0.53 24.94 -11.57
N ALA A 195 -1.13 23.74 -11.46
CA ALA A 195 -1.25 22.99 -10.22
C ALA A 195 -0.02 22.11 -9.95
N TYR A 196 0.25 21.83 -8.68
CA TYR A 196 1.14 20.74 -8.29
C TYR A 196 0.52 19.39 -8.64
N LEU A 197 1.34 18.44 -9.11
CA LEU A 197 0.97 17.04 -9.23
C LEU A 197 1.63 16.24 -8.09
N LEU A 198 0.82 15.77 -7.15
CA LEU A 198 1.19 14.78 -6.14
C LEU A 198 0.80 13.39 -6.65
N VAL A 199 1.75 12.46 -6.72
CA VAL A 199 1.43 11.05 -6.99
C VAL A 199 1.66 10.22 -5.73
N ASP A 200 0.60 9.60 -5.23
CA ASP A 200 0.66 8.58 -4.19
C ASP A 200 0.77 7.20 -4.83
N MET A 201 2.01 6.68 -4.93
CA MET A 201 2.28 5.37 -5.52
C MET A 201 2.29 4.22 -4.48
N ALA A 202 1.75 4.44 -3.29
CA ALA A 202 1.89 3.50 -2.17
C ALA A 202 1.53 2.05 -2.54
N HIS A 203 0.48 1.83 -3.31
CA HIS A 203 0.07 0.48 -3.71
C HIS A 203 1.02 -0.17 -4.73
N VAL A 204 1.61 0.61 -5.59
CA VAL A 204 2.43 0.09 -6.72
C VAL A 204 3.93 0.32 -6.57
N ALA A 205 4.40 0.88 -5.44
CA ALA A 205 5.81 1.25 -5.26
C ALA A 205 6.78 0.07 -5.50
N GLY A 206 6.43 -1.13 -5.06
CA GLY A 206 7.23 -2.33 -5.35
C GLY A 206 7.25 -2.69 -6.84
N LEU A 207 6.11 -2.55 -7.53
CA LEU A 207 6.00 -2.78 -8.97
C LEU A 207 6.82 -1.76 -9.77
N VAL A 208 6.81 -0.49 -9.33
CA VAL A 208 7.65 0.58 -9.90
C VAL A 208 9.13 0.25 -9.69
N ALA A 209 9.53 -0.09 -8.46
CA ALA A 209 10.89 -0.48 -8.13
C ALA A 209 11.37 -1.71 -8.93
N GLY A 210 10.49 -2.69 -9.15
CA GLY A 210 10.75 -3.87 -9.97
C GLY A 210 10.69 -3.62 -11.49
N GLY A 211 10.37 -2.40 -11.92
CA GLY A 211 10.29 -2.02 -13.33
C GLY A 211 9.13 -2.67 -14.10
N VAL A 212 8.05 -3.07 -13.40
CA VAL A 212 6.86 -3.70 -14.00
C VAL A 212 5.61 -2.81 -13.96
N TYR A 213 5.76 -1.57 -13.48
CA TYR A 213 4.74 -0.53 -13.50
C TYR A 213 5.38 0.84 -13.79
N PRO A 214 4.69 1.77 -14.47
CA PRO A 214 5.29 3.06 -14.82
C PRO A 214 5.74 3.85 -13.61
N ASN A 215 6.96 4.38 -13.66
CA ASN A 215 7.52 5.23 -12.60
C ASN A 215 6.92 6.65 -12.66
N PRO A 216 6.26 7.15 -11.60
CA PRO A 216 5.68 8.50 -11.59
C PRO A 216 6.69 9.62 -11.35
N VAL A 217 7.89 9.32 -10.84
CA VAL A 217 8.88 10.36 -10.45
C VAL A 217 9.21 11.36 -11.57
N PRO A 218 9.37 10.97 -12.84
CA PRO A 218 9.62 11.93 -13.92
C PRO A 218 8.49 12.93 -14.18
N PHE A 219 7.26 12.58 -13.80
CA PHE A 219 6.04 13.35 -14.11
C PHE A 219 5.56 14.22 -12.94
N ALA A 220 5.68 13.73 -11.71
CA ALA A 220 5.16 14.38 -10.53
C ALA A 220 6.08 15.49 -10.00
N ASP A 221 5.50 16.51 -9.35
CA ASP A 221 6.27 17.46 -8.54
C ASP A 221 6.73 16.79 -7.25
N VAL A 222 5.85 15.98 -6.64
CA VAL A 222 6.14 15.18 -5.45
C VAL A 222 5.51 13.82 -5.59
N VAL A 223 6.22 12.78 -5.15
CA VAL A 223 5.72 11.42 -5.04
C VAL A 223 5.75 11.01 -3.58
N THR A 224 4.67 10.39 -3.11
CA THR A 224 4.60 9.76 -1.79
C THR A 224 4.42 8.27 -1.92
N THR A 225 4.85 7.54 -0.92
CA THR A 225 4.62 6.09 -0.85
C THR A 225 4.64 5.58 0.58
N THR A 226 4.10 4.39 0.76
CA THR A 226 4.37 3.52 1.91
C THR A 226 5.50 2.57 1.57
N THR A 227 6.10 1.94 2.59
CA THR A 227 7.20 0.99 2.40
C THR A 227 6.80 -0.48 2.61
N HIS A 228 5.56 -0.75 3.08
CA HIS A 228 5.15 -2.07 3.59
C HIS A 228 4.17 -2.86 2.70
N LYS A 229 3.78 -2.34 1.53
CA LYS A 229 2.85 -3.01 0.62
C LYS A 229 3.62 -3.85 -0.43
N THR A 230 3.50 -3.53 -1.70
CA THR A 230 4.27 -4.20 -2.76
C THR A 230 5.78 -4.05 -2.59
N LEU A 231 6.25 -2.98 -1.93
CA LEU A 231 7.67 -2.76 -1.65
C LEU A 231 8.24 -3.70 -0.56
N ARG A 232 7.38 -4.35 0.24
CA ARG A 232 7.73 -5.44 1.16
C ARG A 232 8.65 -5.04 2.32
N GLY A 233 8.61 -3.78 2.74
CA GLY A 233 9.44 -3.25 3.84
C GLY A 233 8.67 -3.05 5.16
N PRO A 234 9.23 -2.25 6.09
CA PRO A 234 8.59 -1.92 7.35
C PRO A 234 7.36 -1.02 7.12
N ARG A 235 6.41 -1.04 8.06
CA ARG A 235 5.26 -0.14 8.03
C ARG A 235 5.71 1.30 8.28
N SER A 236 5.73 2.09 7.21
CA SER A 236 6.20 3.48 7.23
C SER A 236 5.83 4.21 5.93
N GLY A 237 6.31 5.45 5.76
CA GLY A 237 6.13 6.28 4.57
C GLY A 237 7.43 6.91 4.06
N MET A 238 7.37 7.53 2.88
CA MET A 238 8.49 8.21 2.25
C MET A 238 7.97 9.27 1.28
N ILE A 239 8.75 10.32 1.08
CA ILE A 239 8.51 11.38 0.09
C ILE A 239 9.69 11.41 -0.87
N LEU A 240 9.39 11.52 -2.17
CA LEU A 240 10.39 11.65 -3.24
C LEU A 240 10.03 12.83 -4.15
N ALA A 241 11.03 13.39 -4.82
CA ALA A 241 10.80 14.34 -5.91
C ALA A 241 11.88 14.16 -6.99
N ARG A 242 11.54 14.54 -8.23
CA ARG A 242 12.45 14.47 -9.38
C ARG A 242 13.63 15.44 -9.28
N ASP A 243 13.46 16.53 -8.50
CA ASP A 243 14.51 17.55 -8.27
C ASP A 243 14.45 18.08 -6.83
N GLU A 244 15.44 18.89 -6.46
CA GLU A 244 15.57 19.41 -5.10
C GLU A 244 14.85 20.76 -4.85
N LYS A 245 14.11 21.31 -5.82
CA LYS A 245 13.46 22.64 -5.67
C LYS A 245 12.54 22.72 -4.46
N LEU A 246 11.84 21.65 -4.16
CA LEU A 246 10.90 21.56 -3.03
C LEU A 246 11.53 21.02 -1.74
N ALA A 247 12.78 20.54 -1.78
CA ALA A 247 13.44 19.85 -0.67
C ALA A 247 13.35 20.60 0.66
N LYS A 248 13.64 21.92 0.66
CA LYS A 248 13.60 22.72 1.89
C LYS A 248 12.19 22.79 2.49
N LYS A 249 11.15 22.96 1.65
CA LYS A 249 9.76 23.03 2.10
C LYS A 249 9.30 21.67 2.63
N LEU A 250 9.57 20.60 1.89
CA LEU A 250 9.21 19.23 2.27
C LEU A 250 9.90 18.79 3.57
N ASN A 251 11.20 19.03 3.70
CA ASN A 251 11.94 18.74 4.93
C ASN A 251 11.38 19.52 6.12
N SER A 252 11.11 20.82 5.97
CA SER A 252 10.53 21.64 7.04
C SER A 252 9.12 21.19 7.42
N ALA A 253 8.34 20.73 6.46
CA ALA A 253 6.98 20.22 6.71
C ALA A 253 6.98 18.85 7.40
N VAL A 254 7.97 17.98 7.13
CA VAL A 254 8.14 16.74 7.87
C VAL A 254 8.62 17.05 9.28
N PHE A 255 9.77 17.72 9.42
CA PHE A 255 10.32 18.12 10.70
C PHE A 255 10.80 19.59 10.63
N PRO A 256 10.32 20.46 11.51
CA PRO A 256 9.47 20.23 12.69
C PRO A 256 7.95 20.33 12.41
N GLY A 257 7.49 20.46 11.17
CA GLY A 257 6.11 20.83 10.84
C GLY A 257 5.06 19.79 11.23
N ASN A 258 5.33 18.50 11.02
CA ASN A 258 4.35 17.42 11.17
C ASN A 258 4.80 16.32 12.16
N GLN A 259 6.10 16.18 12.36
CA GLN A 259 6.72 15.15 13.21
C GLN A 259 7.80 15.76 14.11
N GLY A 260 8.17 15.01 15.18
CA GLY A 260 9.35 15.24 16.01
C GLY A 260 10.47 14.26 15.64
N GLY A 261 11.01 13.53 16.63
CA GLY A 261 12.09 12.58 16.43
C GLY A 261 11.74 11.46 15.44
N PRO A 262 12.62 11.19 14.46
CA PRO A 262 12.41 10.12 13.50
C PRO A 262 12.59 8.74 14.17
N LEU A 263 11.94 7.72 13.61
CA LEU A 263 12.03 6.33 14.08
C LEU A 263 13.27 5.66 13.46
N MET A 264 14.43 5.80 14.10
CA MET A 264 15.70 5.35 13.51
C MET A 264 15.76 3.84 13.25
N HIS A 265 15.15 3.02 14.08
CA HIS A 265 15.00 1.57 13.89
C HIS A 265 14.14 1.24 12.65
N VAL A 266 13.11 2.03 12.37
CA VAL A 266 12.29 1.87 11.16
C VAL A 266 13.04 2.37 9.92
N ILE A 267 13.83 3.45 10.03
CA ILE A 267 14.68 3.93 8.92
C ILE A 267 15.75 2.90 8.58
N ALA A 268 16.34 2.23 9.57
CA ALA A 268 17.25 1.10 9.35
C ALA A 268 16.55 -0.03 8.57
N ALA A 269 15.33 -0.38 8.96
CA ALA A 269 14.53 -1.38 8.25
C ALA A 269 14.18 -0.95 6.81
N LYS A 270 13.95 0.35 6.56
CA LYS A 270 13.82 0.89 5.18
C LYS A 270 15.12 0.70 4.39
N ALA A 271 16.27 0.98 5.01
CA ALA A 271 17.56 0.79 4.35
C ALA A 271 17.79 -0.68 3.93
N VAL A 272 17.37 -1.64 4.75
CA VAL A 272 17.38 -3.07 4.40
C VAL A 272 16.41 -3.35 3.25
N CYS A 273 15.16 -2.92 3.37
CA CYS A 273 14.12 -3.10 2.34
C CYS A 273 14.57 -2.57 0.97
N PHE A 274 15.15 -1.37 0.92
CA PHE A 274 15.60 -0.79 -0.34
C PHE A 274 16.81 -1.52 -0.91
N LYS A 275 17.70 -2.06 -0.06
CA LYS A 275 18.77 -2.94 -0.51
C LYS A 275 18.23 -4.22 -1.15
N GLU A 276 17.25 -4.86 -0.53
CA GLU A 276 16.56 -6.03 -1.11
C GLU A 276 15.88 -5.70 -2.44
N ALA A 277 15.25 -4.51 -2.53
CA ALA A 277 14.54 -4.08 -3.73
C ALA A 277 15.49 -3.73 -4.91
N LEU A 278 16.76 -3.46 -4.65
CA LEU A 278 17.80 -3.27 -5.67
C LEU A 278 18.36 -4.58 -6.22
N GLU A 279 18.07 -5.74 -5.62
CA GLU A 279 18.56 -7.02 -6.09
C GLU A 279 17.70 -7.55 -7.27
N ASP A 280 18.32 -8.28 -8.21
CA ASP A 280 17.64 -8.80 -9.42
C ASP A 280 16.43 -9.71 -9.12
N ASN A 281 16.49 -10.45 -8.00
CA ASN A 281 15.40 -11.33 -7.58
C ASN A 281 14.14 -10.56 -7.21
N PHE A 282 14.23 -9.29 -6.80
CA PHE A 282 13.09 -8.45 -6.50
C PHE A 282 12.27 -8.13 -7.76
N LYS A 283 12.93 -7.91 -8.90
CA LYS A 283 12.26 -7.74 -10.19
C LYS A 283 11.48 -9.00 -10.58
N THR A 284 12.11 -10.17 -10.42
CA THR A 284 11.46 -11.47 -10.67
C THR A 284 10.25 -11.67 -9.77
N TYR A 285 10.38 -11.31 -8.48
CA TYR A 285 9.28 -11.34 -7.53
C TYR A 285 8.10 -10.45 -7.97
N GLN A 286 8.36 -9.21 -8.38
CA GLN A 286 7.30 -8.30 -8.81
C GLN A 286 6.63 -8.76 -10.12
N GLN A 287 7.38 -9.35 -11.04
CA GLN A 287 6.79 -10.00 -12.22
C GLN A 287 5.84 -11.14 -11.83
N GLN A 288 6.24 -11.95 -10.85
CA GLN A 288 5.40 -13.04 -10.34
C GLN A 288 4.14 -12.52 -9.64
N VAL A 289 4.23 -11.42 -8.90
CA VAL A 289 3.07 -10.75 -8.29
C VAL A 289 2.00 -10.42 -9.35
N VAL A 290 2.40 -9.82 -10.46
CA VAL A 290 1.46 -9.45 -11.55
C VAL A 290 0.93 -10.69 -12.27
N LYS A 291 1.76 -11.71 -12.51
CA LYS A 291 1.33 -12.97 -13.14
C LYS A 291 0.29 -13.69 -12.28
N ASN A 292 0.52 -13.77 -10.98
CA ASN A 292 -0.43 -14.37 -10.05
C ASN A 292 -1.76 -13.60 -10.03
N ALA A 293 -1.72 -12.26 -10.04
CA ALA A 293 -2.93 -11.44 -10.12
C ALA A 293 -3.74 -11.71 -11.40
N LYS A 294 -3.07 -11.77 -12.55
CA LYS A 294 -3.72 -12.08 -13.83
C LYS A 294 -4.30 -13.49 -13.87
N ALA A 295 -3.60 -14.48 -13.30
CA ALA A 295 -4.09 -15.86 -13.22
C ALA A 295 -5.35 -15.96 -12.36
N MET A 296 -5.36 -15.30 -11.19
CA MET A 296 -6.55 -15.23 -10.33
C MET A 296 -7.70 -14.51 -11.01
N ALA A 297 -7.44 -13.34 -11.62
CA ALA A 297 -8.46 -12.54 -12.31
C ALA A 297 -9.18 -13.36 -13.40
N LYS A 298 -8.40 -14.13 -14.19
CA LYS A 298 -8.97 -14.99 -15.22
C LYS A 298 -9.95 -16.01 -14.66
N VAL A 299 -9.57 -16.74 -13.60
CA VAL A 299 -10.44 -17.76 -13.00
C VAL A 299 -11.70 -17.13 -12.42
N ILE A 300 -11.58 -16.00 -11.74
CA ILE A 300 -12.71 -15.26 -11.15
C ILE A 300 -13.70 -14.83 -12.22
N GLN A 301 -13.21 -14.30 -13.35
CA GLN A 301 -14.04 -13.91 -14.50
C GLN A 301 -14.66 -15.11 -15.19
N ASP A 302 -13.93 -16.20 -15.40
CA ASP A 302 -14.43 -17.45 -15.99
C ASP A 302 -15.55 -18.06 -15.13
N ARG A 303 -15.57 -17.81 -13.82
CA ARG A 303 -16.62 -18.19 -12.86
C ARG A 303 -17.81 -17.20 -12.82
N GLY A 304 -17.80 -16.16 -13.66
CA GLY A 304 -18.90 -15.21 -13.81
C GLY A 304 -18.90 -14.05 -12.81
N TYR A 305 -17.83 -13.84 -12.07
CA TYR A 305 -17.66 -12.67 -11.23
C TYR A 305 -17.11 -11.50 -12.03
N GLU A 306 -17.60 -10.31 -11.73
CA GLU A 306 -17.16 -9.07 -12.37
C GLU A 306 -15.94 -8.51 -11.63
N ILE A 307 -14.88 -8.21 -12.37
CA ILE A 307 -13.76 -7.41 -11.88
C ILE A 307 -13.93 -5.99 -12.42
N ILE A 308 -13.98 -5.01 -11.53
CA ILE A 308 -14.04 -3.60 -11.90
C ILE A 308 -12.83 -3.27 -12.78
N SER A 309 -13.05 -2.48 -13.84
CA SER A 309 -12.08 -2.20 -14.93
C SER A 309 -11.68 -3.40 -15.81
N GLY A 310 -12.46 -4.50 -15.80
CA GLY A 310 -12.33 -5.60 -16.75
C GLY A 310 -11.15 -6.54 -16.53
N GLY A 311 -10.45 -6.43 -15.38
CA GLY A 311 -9.30 -7.28 -15.05
C GLY A 311 -8.23 -6.54 -14.26
N THR A 312 -6.97 -6.98 -14.35
CA THR A 312 -5.86 -6.34 -13.64
C THR A 312 -4.58 -6.27 -14.46
N GLU A 313 -3.88 -5.14 -14.37
CA GLU A 313 -2.54 -4.91 -14.91
C GLU A 313 -1.52 -4.66 -13.77
N ASN A 314 -1.91 -4.86 -12.51
CA ASN A 314 -1.04 -4.70 -11.35
C ASN A 314 -1.19 -5.87 -10.36
N HIS A 315 -1.07 -5.62 -9.06
CA HIS A 315 -1.07 -6.64 -7.99
C HIS A 315 -2.43 -6.90 -7.35
N LEU A 316 -3.46 -6.12 -7.68
CA LEU A 316 -4.75 -6.19 -7.02
C LEU A 316 -5.91 -6.27 -8.03
N MET A 317 -7.07 -6.67 -7.54
CA MET A 317 -8.33 -6.57 -8.25
C MET A 317 -9.46 -6.26 -7.28
N LEU A 318 -10.47 -5.53 -7.77
CA LEU A 318 -11.72 -5.24 -7.08
C LEU A 318 -12.82 -6.08 -7.71
N ILE A 319 -13.37 -7.00 -6.94
CA ILE A 319 -14.42 -7.92 -7.38
C ILE A 319 -15.77 -7.36 -6.95
N SER A 320 -16.67 -7.14 -7.91
CA SER A 320 -18.05 -6.77 -7.66
C SER A 320 -18.89 -8.01 -7.33
N LEU A 321 -19.67 -7.91 -6.27
CA LEU A 321 -20.61 -8.94 -5.82
C LEU A 321 -22.08 -8.53 -6.05
N VAL A 322 -22.30 -7.38 -6.72
CA VAL A 322 -23.63 -6.80 -6.95
C VAL A 322 -24.52 -7.78 -7.73
N LYS A 323 -24.01 -8.35 -8.83
CA LYS A 323 -24.76 -9.29 -9.67
C LYS A 323 -25.15 -10.59 -8.96
N GLN A 324 -24.37 -11.00 -7.99
CA GLN A 324 -24.63 -12.18 -7.18
C GLN A 324 -25.51 -11.90 -5.95
N GLU A 325 -25.93 -10.64 -5.77
CA GLU A 325 -26.71 -10.19 -4.61
C GLU A 325 -26.05 -10.58 -3.26
N MET A 326 -24.70 -10.46 -3.19
CA MET A 326 -23.90 -10.69 -1.99
C MET A 326 -23.30 -9.37 -1.51
N THR A 327 -22.99 -9.31 -0.22
CA THR A 327 -22.29 -8.16 0.36
C THR A 327 -20.80 -8.45 0.60
N GLY A 328 -19.98 -7.42 0.57
CA GLY A 328 -18.58 -7.55 0.94
C GLY A 328 -18.39 -8.05 2.37
N LYS A 329 -19.30 -7.67 3.29
CA LYS A 329 -19.28 -8.13 4.69
C LYS A 329 -19.54 -9.65 4.82
N GLU A 330 -20.46 -10.20 4.04
CA GLU A 330 -20.73 -11.64 4.03
C GLU A 330 -19.54 -12.39 3.42
N ALA A 331 -19.04 -11.95 2.27
CA ALA A 331 -17.90 -12.54 1.60
C ALA A 331 -16.64 -12.56 2.48
N ASP A 332 -16.33 -11.44 3.15
CA ASP A 332 -15.22 -11.32 4.10
C ASP A 332 -15.33 -12.36 5.23
N LYS A 333 -16.55 -12.53 5.80
CA LYS A 333 -16.79 -13.53 6.82
C LYS A 333 -16.62 -14.96 6.30
N TRP A 334 -17.25 -15.31 5.18
CA TRP A 334 -17.22 -16.67 4.63
C TRP A 334 -15.80 -17.10 4.22
N LEU A 335 -15.05 -16.21 3.60
CA LEU A 335 -13.66 -16.46 3.24
C LEU A 335 -12.76 -16.55 4.48
N GLY A 336 -13.01 -15.71 5.49
CA GLY A 336 -12.32 -15.81 6.79
C GLY A 336 -12.55 -17.16 7.48
N ASP A 337 -13.78 -17.70 7.42
CA ASP A 337 -14.11 -19.03 7.95
C ASP A 337 -13.36 -20.16 7.19
N ALA A 338 -12.95 -19.91 5.95
CA ALA A 338 -12.11 -20.79 5.12
C ALA A 338 -10.59 -20.49 5.21
N HIS A 339 -10.14 -19.66 6.14
CA HIS A 339 -8.76 -19.22 6.33
C HIS A 339 -8.19 -18.43 5.13
N ILE A 340 -9.04 -17.70 4.40
CA ILE A 340 -8.67 -16.78 3.34
C ILE A 340 -9.01 -15.35 3.80
N THR A 341 -7.99 -14.54 4.04
CA THR A 341 -8.13 -13.17 4.54
C THR A 341 -8.24 -12.19 3.38
N VAL A 342 -9.35 -11.47 3.31
CA VAL A 342 -9.62 -10.42 2.32
C VAL A 342 -10.09 -9.14 3.02
N ASN A 343 -10.34 -8.07 2.29
CA ASN A 343 -11.10 -6.95 2.82
C ASN A 343 -12.33 -6.64 1.98
N LYS A 344 -13.46 -6.37 2.65
CA LYS A 344 -14.61 -5.77 1.98
C LYS A 344 -14.23 -4.40 1.43
N ASN A 345 -14.77 -4.06 0.27
CA ASN A 345 -14.48 -2.79 -0.42
C ASN A 345 -15.73 -2.30 -1.15
N ALA A 346 -15.96 -0.98 -1.13
CA ALA A 346 -16.99 -0.40 -1.97
C ALA A 346 -16.63 -0.58 -3.45
N VAL A 347 -17.64 -0.74 -4.27
CA VAL A 347 -17.53 -0.68 -5.74
C VAL A 347 -18.04 0.67 -6.23
N PRO A 348 -17.69 1.13 -7.44
CA PRO A 348 -18.26 2.34 -8.00
C PRO A 348 -19.79 2.29 -7.97
N ASN A 349 -20.44 3.41 -7.55
CA ASN A 349 -21.90 3.49 -7.37
C ASN A 349 -22.47 2.40 -6.43
N ASP A 350 -21.74 2.02 -5.39
CA ASP A 350 -22.12 0.94 -4.48
C ASP A 350 -23.52 1.17 -3.87
N PRO A 351 -24.49 0.23 -4.04
CA PRO A 351 -25.82 0.36 -3.47
C PRO A 351 -25.86 0.17 -1.94
N LYS A 352 -24.77 -0.24 -1.32
CA LYS A 352 -24.68 -0.50 0.12
C LYS A 352 -23.86 0.58 0.84
N SER A 353 -24.04 0.65 2.16
CA SER A 353 -23.23 1.56 2.98
C SER A 353 -21.75 1.15 3.05
N PRO A 354 -20.82 2.06 3.36
CA PRO A 354 -19.40 1.77 3.50
C PRO A 354 -19.06 0.67 4.56
N PHE A 355 -19.96 0.41 5.50
CA PHE A 355 -19.78 -0.64 6.53
C PHE A 355 -20.16 -2.04 6.04
N VAL A 356 -20.92 -2.12 4.94
CA VAL A 356 -21.42 -3.38 4.35
C VAL A 356 -20.70 -3.67 3.04
N THR A 357 -20.70 -2.73 2.12
CA THR A 357 -20.14 -2.76 0.76
C THR A 357 -20.71 -3.86 -0.14
N SER A 358 -20.46 -3.77 -1.43
CA SER A 358 -20.89 -4.77 -2.43
C SER A 358 -19.70 -5.38 -3.19
N GLY A 359 -18.50 -5.30 -2.65
CA GLY A 359 -17.31 -5.88 -3.25
C GLY A 359 -16.29 -6.35 -2.23
N ILE A 360 -15.30 -7.06 -2.73
CA ILE A 360 -14.07 -7.42 -2.03
C ILE A 360 -12.86 -7.01 -2.87
N ARG A 361 -11.81 -6.52 -2.20
CA ARG A 361 -10.52 -6.27 -2.83
C ARG A 361 -9.56 -7.39 -2.42
N ILE A 362 -8.86 -7.95 -3.40
CA ILE A 362 -7.81 -8.94 -3.19
C ILE A 362 -6.54 -8.53 -3.92
N GLY A 363 -5.40 -9.02 -3.43
CA GLY A 363 -4.09 -8.77 -4.02
C GLY A 363 -3.13 -9.92 -3.79
N THR A 364 -2.08 -9.97 -4.55
CA THR A 364 -1.16 -11.11 -4.64
C THR A 364 0.23 -10.93 -4.05
N PRO A 365 0.63 -9.78 -3.45
CA PRO A 365 1.99 -9.64 -2.91
C PRO A 365 2.32 -10.66 -1.82
N ALA A 366 1.43 -10.87 -0.84
CA ALA A 366 1.65 -11.77 0.28
C ALA A 366 1.75 -13.24 -0.16
N ILE A 367 0.85 -13.71 -1.03
CA ILE A 367 0.91 -15.09 -1.53
C ILE A 367 2.14 -15.32 -2.42
N THR A 368 2.58 -14.30 -3.17
CA THR A 368 3.81 -14.41 -3.96
C THR A 368 5.04 -14.46 -3.08
N THR A 369 5.08 -13.70 -1.98
CA THR A 369 6.13 -13.82 -0.95
C THR A 369 6.14 -15.20 -0.32
N ARG A 370 4.97 -15.82 -0.13
CA ARG A 370 4.82 -17.20 0.35
C ARG A 370 5.34 -18.24 -0.65
N GLY A 371 5.45 -17.88 -1.94
CA GLY A 371 6.01 -18.75 -2.97
C GLY A 371 4.97 -19.29 -3.98
N PHE A 372 3.77 -18.74 -4.02
CA PHE A 372 2.75 -19.13 -5.01
C PHE A 372 3.20 -18.81 -6.43
N ASN A 373 2.94 -19.75 -7.35
CA ASN A 373 3.00 -19.58 -8.79
C ASN A 373 1.59 -19.36 -9.39
N GLU A 374 1.51 -19.16 -10.71
CA GLU A 374 0.25 -18.90 -11.42
C GLU A 374 -0.78 -20.04 -11.27
N ALA A 375 -0.33 -21.30 -11.29
CA ALA A 375 -1.23 -22.45 -11.15
C ALA A 375 -1.88 -22.46 -9.77
N GLN A 376 -1.08 -22.30 -8.72
CA GLN A 376 -1.57 -22.27 -7.32
C GLN A 376 -2.45 -21.04 -7.07
N ALA A 377 -2.10 -19.87 -7.66
CA ALA A 377 -2.93 -18.67 -7.58
C ALA A 377 -4.29 -18.88 -8.27
N GLY A 378 -4.30 -19.57 -9.43
CA GLY A 378 -5.55 -19.95 -10.11
C GLY A 378 -6.40 -20.91 -9.30
N GLU A 379 -5.80 -21.93 -8.67
CA GLU A 379 -6.51 -22.87 -7.77
C GLU A 379 -7.12 -22.11 -6.57
N LEU A 380 -6.37 -21.22 -5.96
CA LEU A 380 -6.86 -20.38 -4.85
C LEU A 380 -8.06 -19.53 -5.28
N ALA A 381 -8.02 -18.94 -6.49
CA ALA A 381 -9.15 -18.21 -7.04
C ALA A 381 -10.39 -19.11 -7.22
N GLY A 382 -10.19 -20.37 -7.62
CA GLY A 382 -11.25 -21.37 -7.66
C GLY A 382 -11.85 -21.61 -6.27
N TRP A 383 -11.05 -21.77 -5.24
CA TRP A 383 -11.52 -21.98 -3.86
C TRP A 383 -12.30 -20.75 -3.34
N ILE A 384 -11.86 -19.53 -3.68
CA ILE A 384 -12.60 -18.30 -3.36
C ILE A 384 -14.00 -18.36 -3.98
N CYS A 385 -14.10 -18.71 -5.27
CA CYS A 385 -15.38 -18.83 -5.95
C CYS A 385 -16.25 -19.94 -5.33
N ASP A 386 -15.68 -21.09 -4.97
CA ASP A 386 -16.43 -22.18 -4.34
C ASP A 386 -17.08 -21.74 -3.03
N VAL A 387 -16.37 -21.01 -2.18
CA VAL A 387 -16.90 -20.45 -0.94
C VAL A 387 -17.99 -19.42 -1.21
N LEU A 388 -17.80 -18.52 -2.18
CA LEU A 388 -18.78 -17.51 -2.54
C LEU A 388 -20.05 -18.13 -3.16
N ASP A 389 -19.90 -19.06 -4.10
CA ASP A 389 -21.02 -19.75 -4.76
C ASP A 389 -21.88 -20.55 -3.78
N SER A 390 -21.24 -21.13 -2.76
CA SER A 390 -21.92 -21.83 -1.66
C SER A 390 -22.59 -20.92 -0.63
N ARG A 391 -22.38 -19.60 -0.74
CA ARG A 391 -22.82 -18.59 0.25
C ARG A 391 -22.34 -18.92 1.67
N GLY A 392 -21.10 -19.39 1.79
CA GLY A 392 -20.47 -19.72 3.06
C GLY A 392 -21.01 -21.00 3.72
N ASP A 393 -21.45 -21.99 2.95
CA ASP A 393 -21.79 -23.32 3.48
C ASP A 393 -20.63 -23.88 4.31
N GLU A 394 -20.92 -24.29 5.54
CA GLU A 394 -19.90 -24.72 6.51
C GLU A 394 -19.06 -25.90 6.03
N LYS A 395 -19.64 -26.82 5.22
CA LYS A 395 -18.91 -27.98 4.70
C LYS A 395 -17.93 -27.55 3.61
N VAL A 396 -18.36 -26.66 2.71
CA VAL A 396 -17.51 -26.10 1.66
C VAL A 396 -16.39 -25.28 2.28
N ALA A 397 -16.71 -24.42 3.25
CA ALA A 397 -15.69 -23.62 3.97
C ALA A 397 -14.68 -24.53 4.69
N ALA A 398 -15.12 -25.60 5.33
CA ALA A 398 -14.24 -26.58 5.99
C ALA A 398 -13.34 -27.34 4.99
N GLU A 399 -13.87 -27.72 3.83
CA GLU A 399 -13.09 -28.36 2.76
C GLU A 399 -12.02 -27.42 2.22
N VAL A 400 -12.39 -26.17 1.92
CA VAL A 400 -11.45 -25.15 1.43
C VAL A 400 -10.39 -24.84 2.47
N ARG A 401 -10.77 -24.72 3.76
CA ARG A 401 -9.82 -24.54 4.86
C ARG A 401 -8.77 -25.64 4.90
N GLY A 402 -9.18 -26.91 4.74
CA GLY A 402 -8.24 -28.04 4.67
C GLY A 402 -7.24 -27.90 3.51
N LYS A 403 -7.67 -27.39 2.34
CA LYS A 403 -6.79 -27.12 1.19
C LYS A 403 -5.83 -25.94 1.50
N VAL A 404 -6.34 -24.88 2.13
CA VAL A 404 -5.53 -23.73 2.56
C VAL A 404 -4.46 -24.14 3.56
N GLU A 405 -4.80 -24.89 4.58
CA GLU A 405 -3.86 -25.39 5.59
C GLU A 405 -2.78 -26.28 4.96
N ALA A 406 -3.14 -27.12 4.00
CA ALA A 406 -2.19 -27.97 3.30
C ALA A 406 -1.18 -27.16 2.49
N ILE A 407 -1.62 -26.21 1.67
CA ILE A 407 -0.72 -25.39 0.88
C ILE A 407 0.14 -24.45 1.75
N CYS A 408 -0.41 -23.93 2.84
CA CYS A 408 0.33 -23.10 3.79
C CYS A 408 1.47 -23.88 4.47
N LYS A 409 1.25 -25.17 4.76
CA LYS A 409 2.28 -26.03 5.31
C LYS A 409 3.42 -26.30 4.33
N ASP A 410 3.10 -26.42 3.03
CA ASP A 410 4.11 -26.64 1.98
C ASP A 410 4.87 -25.35 1.65
N LEU A 411 4.26 -24.19 1.86
CA LEU A 411 4.80 -22.87 1.58
C LEU A 411 4.80 -21.99 2.85
N PRO A 412 5.63 -22.26 3.86
CA PRO A 412 5.66 -21.50 5.10
C PRO A 412 6.20 -20.08 4.86
N VAL A 413 5.65 -19.11 5.60
CA VAL A 413 6.09 -17.69 5.55
C VAL A 413 7.36 -17.48 6.38
N TYR A 414 7.33 -17.97 7.60
CA TYR A 414 8.41 -17.82 8.56
C TYR A 414 9.16 -19.15 8.67
N ALA A 415 10.08 -19.40 7.75
CA ALA A 415 10.97 -20.56 7.86
C ALA A 415 11.69 -20.46 9.21
N LYS A 416 11.14 -21.09 10.25
CA LYS A 416 11.91 -21.35 11.48
C LYS A 416 13.05 -22.24 11.04
N ASN A 417 14.27 -21.78 11.23
CA ASN A 417 15.44 -22.62 11.07
C ASN A 417 15.15 -23.96 11.75
N GLN A 418 14.94 -24.99 10.93
CA GLN A 418 14.87 -26.36 11.38
C GLN A 418 16.24 -26.83 11.79
#